data_781a2bde56185df78da78a3948b5240a
#
_entry.id   781a2bde56185df78da78a3948b5240a
#
_cell.length_a   1.000
_cell.length_b   1.000
_cell.length_c   1.000
_cell.angle_alpha   90.00
_cell.angle_beta   90.00
_cell.angle_gamma   90.00
#
_symmetry.space_group_name_H-M   'P 1'
#
loop_
_entity.id
_entity.type
_entity.pdbx_description
1 polymer ?
#
loop_
_entity_poly.entity_id
_entity_poly.type
_entity_poly.pdbx_seq_one_letter_code
_entity_poly.pdbx_strand_id
1 'polypeptide(L)'
;MLKLELLLRRIRGFDAKRMMVYVRDVKKETKTPTPVIMADMLYCILRYNVGFYDYHIFGFAHIHGAKARSTFFTMQDNWRLTRMVNSPEDRPYFENKLLFCRTFAPYLGRSFLDLNEAGEDALADFLRHHPVVFLKESESFGGLGVKRFDSAGTDLNDREAVKRLRENWVQNGLLLVEEALQQHPEMSALYPYSLNTLRVCTL
;
A
#
# COMPACT_ATOMS: atom_id res chain seq x y z
N MET A 1 17.00 -25.13 -3.32
CA MET A 1 16.95 -24.07 -2.29
C MET A 1 15.68 -23.22 -2.41
N LEU A 2 15.32 -22.68 -3.57
CA LEU A 2 14.17 -21.77 -3.74
C LEU A 2 12.82 -22.32 -3.30
N LYS A 3 12.53 -23.61 -3.52
CA LYS A 3 11.24 -24.25 -3.12
C LYS A 3 11.09 -24.37 -1.59
N LEU A 4 12.17 -24.65 -0.88
CA LEU A 4 12.18 -24.79 0.58
C LEU A 4 12.01 -23.44 1.28
N GLU A 5 12.68 -22.40 0.80
CA GLU A 5 12.50 -21.02 1.29
C GLU A 5 11.07 -20.53 1.11
N LEU A 6 10.46 -20.81 -0.04
CA LEU A 6 9.08 -20.47 -0.31
C LEU A 6 8.12 -21.20 0.63
N LEU A 7 8.38 -22.48 0.90
CA LEU A 7 7.58 -23.25 1.83
C LEU A 7 7.69 -22.73 3.27
N LEU A 8 8.90 -22.45 3.73
CA LEU A 8 9.15 -21.88 5.06
C LEU A 8 8.52 -20.49 5.23
N ARG A 9 8.58 -19.66 4.20
CA ARG A 9 7.92 -18.35 4.20
C ARG A 9 6.40 -18.47 4.27
N ARG A 10 5.82 -19.45 3.57
CA ARG A 10 4.36 -19.74 3.65
C ARG A 10 3.93 -20.17 5.03
N ILE A 11 4.73 -21.01 5.69
CA ILE A 11 4.43 -21.47 7.05
C ILE A 11 4.53 -20.32 8.05
N ARG A 12 5.56 -19.47 7.93
CA ARG A 12 5.74 -18.29 8.80
C ARG A 12 4.71 -17.19 8.58
N GLY A 13 4.23 -17.04 7.34
CA GLY A 13 3.20 -16.06 6.98
C GLY A 13 1.78 -16.60 6.98
N PHE A 14 1.55 -17.81 7.52
CA PHE A 14 0.23 -18.42 7.54
C PHE A 14 -0.68 -17.77 8.58
N ASP A 15 -1.64 -17.00 8.11
CA ASP A 15 -2.67 -16.39 8.93
C ASP A 15 -3.98 -17.17 8.80
N ALA A 16 -4.21 -18.08 9.75
CA ALA A 16 -5.41 -18.90 9.80
C ALA A 16 -6.70 -18.08 9.94
N LYS A 17 -6.65 -16.95 10.64
CA LYS A 17 -7.81 -16.07 10.80
C LYS A 17 -8.20 -15.46 9.47
N ARG A 18 -7.22 -14.95 8.73
CA ARG A 18 -7.42 -14.36 7.40
C ARG A 18 -7.88 -15.40 6.37
N MET A 19 -7.31 -16.60 6.40
CA MET A 19 -7.79 -17.73 5.58
C MET A 19 -9.27 -18.01 5.82
N MET A 20 -9.70 -18.07 7.08
CA MET A 20 -11.10 -18.36 7.43
C MET A 20 -12.07 -17.26 6.99
N VAL A 21 -11.63 -16.01 6.83
CA VAL A 21 -12.45 -14.95 6.21
C VAL A 21 -12.76 -15.34 4.78
N TYR A 22 -11.75 -15.63 3.96
CA TYR A 22 -11.95 -16.01 2.56
C TYR A 22 -12.75 -17.31 2.39
N VAL A 23 -12.53 -18.31 3.26
CA VAL A 23 -13.32 -19.55 3.26
C VAL A 23 -14.81 -19.25 3.49
N ARG A 24 -15.14 -18.33 4.42
CA ARG A 24 -16.53 -17.93 4.67
C ARG A 24 -17.16 -17.22 3.48
N ASP A 25 -16.40 -16.36 2.81
CA ASP A 25 -16.92 -15.63 1.66
C ASP A 25 -17.17 -16.57 0.48
N VAL A 26 -16.21 -17.43 0.15
CA VAL A 26 -16.40 -18.49 -0.86
C VAL A 26 -17.58 -19.41 -0.52
N LYS A 27 -17.76 -19.77 0.76
CA LYS A 27 -18.91 -20.57 1.19
C LYS A 27 -20.24 -19.88 0.95
N LYS A 28 -20.33 -18.57 1.20
CA LYS A 28 -21.55 -17.78 0.93
C LYS A 28 -21.93 -17.80 -0.55
N GLU A 29 -20.92 -17.66 -1.42
CA GLU A 29 -21.10 -17.62 -2.87
C GLU A 29 -21.44 -18.99 -3.46
N THR A 30 -20.68 -20.03 -3.08
CA THR A 30 -20.76 -21.36 -3.73
C THR A 30 -21.64 -22.36 -3.01
N LYS A 31 -22.03 -22.09 -1.75
CA LYS A 31 -22.70 -23.03 -0.84
C LYS A 31 -21.92 -24.34 -0.60
N THR A 32 -20.63 -24.38 -1.00
CA THR A 32 -19.76 -25.54 -0.84
C THR A 32 -19.41 -25.77 0.64
N PRO A 33 -19.34 -27.02 1.11
CA PRO A 33 -18.94 -27.29 2.49
C PRO A 33 -17.52 -26.79 2.81
N THR A 34 -17.33 -26.22 3.99
CA THR A 34 -16.05 -25.66 4.45
C THR A 34 -14.85 -26.60 4.25
N PRO A 35 -14.92 -27.89 4.60
CA PRO A 35 -13.78 -28.82 4.41
C PRO A 35 -13.36 -28.96 2.94
N VAL A 36 -14.33 -28.94 2.02
CA VAL A 36 -14.08 -29.04 0.58
C VAL A 36 -13.35 -27.79 0.07
N ILE A 37 -13.82 -26.60 0.48
CA ILE A 37 -13.16 -25.32 0.13
C ILE A 37 -11.72 -25.32 0.65
N MET A 38 -11.51 -25.73 1.89
CA MET A 38 -10.17 -25.77 2.49
C MET A 38 -9.25 -26.76 1.77
N ALA A 39 -9.76 -27.94 1.42
CA ALA A 39 -8.99 -28.94 0.68
C ALA A 39 -8.60 -28.43 -0.73
N ASP A 40 -9.53 -27.78 -1.44
CA ASP A 40 -9.25 -27.21 -2.76
C ASP A 40 -8.28 -26.02 -2.67
N MET A 41 -8.41 -25.16 -1.67
CA MET A 41 -7.44 -24.08 -1.41
C MET A 41 -6.03 -24.64 -1.15
N LEU A 42 -5.90 -25.66 -0.31
CA LEU A 42 -4.61 -26.30 -0.03
C LEU A 42 -4.04 -26.95 -1.29
N TYR A 43 -4.85 -27.64 -2.07
CA TYR A 43 -4.47 -28.20 -3.37
C TYR A 43 -3.96 -27.10 -4.31
N CYS A 44 -4.67 -25.96 -4.40
CA CYS A 44 -4.28 -24.84 -5.25
C CYS A 44 -2.97 -24.19 -4.79
N ILE A 45 -2.72 -24.11 -3.49
CA ILE A 45 -1.43 -23.63 -2.94
C ILE A 45 -0.29 -24.55 -3.40
N LEU A 46 -0.47 -25.85 -3.28
CA LEU A 46 0.60 -26.81 -3.59
C LEU A 46 0.83 -26.97 -5.10
N ARG A 47 -0.25 -26.97 -5.89
CA ARG A 47 -0.19 -27.29 -7.32
C ARG A 47 0.03 -26.08 -8.22
N TYR A 48 -0.60 -24.93 -7.88
CA TYR A 48 -0.64 -23.73 -8.74
C TYR A 48 0.00 -22.50 -8.10
N ASN A 49 0.55 -22.60 -6.89
CA ASN A 49 1.05 -21.47 -6.10
C ASN A 49 -0.02 -20.40 -5.75
N VAL A 50 -1.29 -20.74 -5.82
CA VAL A 50 -2.42 -19.84 -5.54
C VAL A 50 -2.63 -19.74 -4.05
N GLY A 51 -2.36 -18.56 -3.46
CA GLY A 51 -2.63 -18.28 -2.06
C GLY A 51 -4.14 -18.11 -1.78
N PHE A 52 -4.54 -18.02 -0.51
CA PHE A 52 -5.96 -17.85 -0.13
C PHE A 52 -6.56 -16.57 -0.71
N TYR A 53 -5.78 -15.50 -0.75
CA TYR A 53 -6.18 -14.24 -1.36
C TYR A 53 -6.40 -14.38 -2.86
N ASP A 54 -5.41 -14.96 -3.57
CA ASP A 54 -5.52 -15.21 -5.02
C ASP A 54 -6.70 -16.12 -5.33
N TYR A 55 -6.91 -17.18 -4.52
CA TYR A 55 -8.04 -18.10 -4.67
C TYR A 55 -9.39 -17.36 -4.64
N HIS A 56 -9.54 -16.43 -3.69
CA HIS A 56 -10.75 -15.64 -3.55
C HIS A 56 -10.90 -14.62 -4.70
N ILE A 57 -9.88 -13.81 -4.95
CA ILE A 57 -9.93 -12.73 -5.96
C ILE A 57 -10.14 -13.26 -7.37
N PHE A 58 -9.48 -14.37 -7.70
CA PHE A 58 -9.62 -14.97 -9.04
C PHE A 58 -10.83 -15.88 -9.18
N GLY A 59 -11.63 -16.06 -8.12
CA GLY A 59 -12.81 -16.91 -8.15
C GLY A 59 -12.50 -18.39 -8.41
N PHE A 60 -11.41 -18.92 -7.86
CA PHE A 60 -10.93 -20.29 -8.12
C PHE A 60 -11.95 -21.36 -7.77
N ALA A 61 -12.88 -21.09 -6.88
CA ALA A 61 -14.00 -21.98 -6.56
C ALA A 61 -14.90 -22.29 -7.78
N HIS A 62 -14.93 -21.38 -8.76
CA HIS A 62 -15.71 -21.51 -9.98
C HIS A 62 -14.89 -21.97 -11.19
N ILE A 63 -13.55 -22.02 -11.04
CA ILE A 63 -12.64 -22.39 -12.13
C ILE A 63 -12.30 -23.86 -12.00
N HIS A 64 -12.74 -24.65 -12.99
CA HIS A 64 -12.52 -26.08 -13.02
C HIS A 64 -11.50 -26.46 -14.11
N GLY A 65 -10.72 -27.49 -13.83
CA GLY A 65 -9.72 -28.02 -14.75
C GLY A 65 -8.32 -27.41 -14.59
N ALA A 66 -7.33 -28.29 -14.69
CA ALA A 66 -5.93 -27.96 -14.45
C ALA A 66 -5.39 -26.89 -15.43
N LYS A 67 -5.80 -26.97 -16.70
CA LYS A 67 -5.36 -26.02 -17.74
C LYS A 67 -5.83 -24.60 -17.41
N ALA A 68 -7.10 -24.41 -17.07
CA ALA A 68 -7.64 -23.10 -16.74
C ALA A 68 -6.97 -22.52 -15.49
N ARG A 69 -6.83 -23.32 -14.41
CA ARG A 69 -6.18 -22.88 -13.16
C ARG A 69 -4.70 -22.55 -13.32
N SER A 70 -4.01 -23.11 -14.31
CA SER A 70 -2.58 -22.86 -14.54
C SER A 70 -2.28 -21.58 -15.33
N THR A 71 -3.28 -20.89 -15.84
CA THR A 71 -3.10 -19.64 -16.64
C THR A 71 -3.00 -18.37 -15.81
N PHE A 72 -3.25 -18.46 -14.50
CA PHE A 72 -3.26 -17.31 -13.62
C PHE A 72 -1.87 -16.93 -13.14
N PHE A 73 -1.56 -15.64 -13.22
CA PHE A 73 -0.36 -15.06 -12.66
C PHE A 73 -0.61 -14.69 -11.18
N THR A 74 -0.04 -15.48 -10.28
CA THR A 74 -0.32 -15.39 -8.84
C THR A 74 0.55 -14.35 -8.15
N MET A 75 0.20 -13.96 -6.91
CA MET A 75 1.07 -13.12 -6.08
C MET A 75 2.47 -13.73 -5.90
N GLN A 76 2.60 -15.05 -5.88
CA GLN A 76 3.91 -15.71 -5.79
C GLN A 76 4.70 -15.58 -7.09
N ASP A 77 4.03 -15.63 -8.24
CA ASP A 77 4.68 -15.42 -9.53
C ASP A 77 5.10 -13.96 -9.67
N ASN A 78 4.26 -13.02 -9.27
CA ASN A 78 4.60 -11.59 -9.19
C ASN A 78 5.82 -11.35 -8.28
N TRP A 79 5.85 -11.97 -7.10
CA TRP A 79 6.99 -11.83 -6.20
C TRP A 79 8.30 -12.40 -6.80
N ARG A 80 8.21 -13.52 -7.54
CA ARG A 80 9.38 -14.07 -8.25
C ARG A 80 9.84 -13.14 -9.36
N LEU A 81 8.90 -12.66 -10.19
CA LEU A 81 9.19 -11.74 -11.27
C LEU A 81 9.85 -10.46 -10.73
N THR A 82 9.26 -9.85 -9.72
CA THR A 82 9.78 -8.62 -9.11
C THR A 82 11.22 -8.80 -8.61
N ARG A 83 11.54 -9.96 -8.02
CA ARG A 83 12.93 -10.25 -7.59
C ARG A 83 13.88 -10.53 -8.74
N MET A 84 13.40 -10.95 -9.88
CA MET A 84 14.25 -11.20 -11.06
C MET A 84 14.55 -9.93 -11.84
N VAL A 85 13.58 -9.01 -11.90
CA VAL A 85 13.69 -7.82 -12.76
C VAL A 85 14.05 -6.54 -12.00
N ASN A 86 13.79 -6.46 -10.70
CA ASN A 86 14.13 -5.28 -9.90
C ASN A 86 15.49 -5.46 -9.22
N SER A 87 16.36 -4.47 -9.41
CA SER A 87 17.61 -4.38 -8.66
C SER A 87 17.33 -4.19 -7.16
N PRO A 88 17.97 -4.97 -6.27
CA PRO A 88 17.89 -4.73 -4.82
C PRO A 88 18.40 -3.34 -4.42
N GLU A 89 19.34 -2.78 -5.17
CA GLU A 89 19.95 -1.46 -4.94
C GLU A 89 18.97 -0.32 -5.23
N ASP A 90 18.06 -0.52 -6.19
CA ASP A 90 17.08 0.48 -6.59
C ASP A 90 15.77 0.44 -5.74
N ARG A 91 15.54 -0.64 -5.02
CA ARG A 91 14.32 -0.80 -4.19
C ARG A 91 14.09 0.33 -3.19
N PRO A 92 15.09 0.85 -2.47
CA PRO A 92 14.89 1.93 -1.50
C PRO A 92 14.24 3.17 -2.11
N TYR A 93 14.54 3.49 -3.39
CA TYR A 93 13.93 4.63 -4.09
C TYR A 93 12.41 4.51 -4.27
N PHE A 94 11.87 3.30 -4.21
CA PHE A 94 10.42 3.03 -4.34
C PHE A 94 9.76 2.62 -3.03
N GLU A 95 10.52 2.15 -2.06
CA GLU A 95 9.99 1.72 -0.76
C GLU A 95 9.98 2.86 0.26
N ASN A 96 10.97 3.76 0.22
CA ASN A 96 11.05 4.93 1.09
C ASN A 96 10.45 6.16 0.40
N LYS A 97 9.33 6.67 0.92
CA LYS A 97 8.58 7.78 0.32
C LYS A 97 9.36 9.09 0.28
N LEU A 98 10.20 9.37 1.29
CA LEU A 98 11.04 10.57 1.29
C LEU A 98 12.10 10.51 0.20
N LEU A 99 12.79 9.37 0.11
CA LEU A 99 13.79 9.16 -0.93
C LEU A 99 13.15 9.21 -2.33
N PHE A 100 11.94 8.63 -2.49
CA PHE A 100 11.16 8.74 -3.72
C PHE A 100 10.87 10.19 -4.07
N CYS A 101 10.32 10.96 -3.11
CA CYS A 101 9.96 12.36 -3.35
C CYS A 101 11.18 13.22 -3.73
N ARG A 102 12.32 13.01 -3.09
CA ARG A 102 13.55 13.74 -3.41
C ARG A 102 14.09 13.38 -4.79
N THR A 103 14.13 12.07 -5.11
CA THR A 103 14.70 11.58 -6.37
C THR A 103 13.84 11.97 -7.57
N PHE A 104 12.52 11.90 -7.42
CA PHE A 104 11.56 12.14 -8.49
C PHE A 104 10.83 13.47 -8.37
N ALA A 105 11.35 14.42 -7.59
CA ALA A 105 10.73 15.73 -7.36
C ALA A 105 10.21 16.43 -8.62
N PRO A 106 10.94 16.47 -9.76
CA PRO A 106 10.47 17.11 -10.98
C PRO A 106 9.22 16.47 -11.61
N TYR A 107 8.89 15.24 -11.22
CA TYR A 107 7.78 14.47 -11.80
C TYR A 107 6.59 14.31 -10.84
N LEU A 108 6.67 14.81 -9.60
CA LEU A 108 5.64 14.54 -8.59
C LEU A 108 4.33 15.32 -8.83
N GLY A 109 4.39 16.51 -9.41
CA GLY A 109 3.21 17.36 -9.61
C GLY A 109 2.50 17.77 -8.32
N ARG A 110 3.19 17.67 -7.16
CA ARG A 110 2.72 18.12 -5.85
C ARG A 110 3.87 18.58 -4.98
N SER A 111 3.57 19.51 -4.06
CA SER A 111 4.52 20.00 -3.08
C SER A 111 4.68 19.00 -1.92
N PHE A 112 5.89 18.89 -1.42
CA PHE A 112 6.18 18.11 -0.22
C PHE A 112 7.25 18.78 0.65
N LEU A 113 7.25 18.43 1.93
CA LEU A 113 8.26 18.86 2.89
C LEU A 113 8.79 17.65 3.66
N ASP A 114 10.10 17.57 3.82
CA ASP A 114 10.78 16.56 4.61
C ASP A 114 11.14 17.13 5.98
N LEU A 115 10.51 16.60 7.03
CA LEU A 115 10.72 17.09 8.39
C LEU A 115 12.06 16.70 9.00
N ASN A 116 12.85 15.83 8.36
CA ASN A 116 14.23 15.58 8.80
C ASN A 116 15.14 16.78 8.49
N GLU A 117 14.82 17.55 7.44
CA GLU A 117 15.62 18.66 6.96
C GLU A 117 14.96 20.01 7.25
N ALA A 118 13.63 20.06 7.23
CA ALA A 118 12.86 21.28 7.40
C ALA A 118 12.75 21.69 8.87
N GLY A 119 13.09 22.95 9.15
CA GLY A 119 12.84 23.59 10.43
C GLY A 119 11.41 24.14 10.56
N GLU A 120 11.16 24.81 11.68
CA GLU A 120 9.84 25.38 12.03
C GLU A 120 9.38 26.43 11.03
N ASP A 121 10.29 27.30 10.57
CA ASP A 121 9.94 28.37 9.65
C ASP A 121 9.51 27.82 8.28
N ALA A 122 10.21 26.80 7.79
CA ALA A 122 9.84 26.10 6.56
C ALA A 122 8.50 25.36 6.68
N LEU A 123 8.23 24.75 7.84
CA LEU A 123 6.95 24.10 8.11
C LEU A 123 5.81 25.13 8.17
N ALA A 124 6.00 26.24 8.87
CA ALA A 124 5.00 27.29 8.95
C ALA A 124 4.68 27.87 7.57
N ASP A 125 5.70 28.11 6.76
CA ASP A 125 5.52 28.62 5.39
C ASP A 125 4.81 27.60 4.49
N PHE A 126 5.18 26.33 4.56
CA PHE A 126 4.49 25.27 3.84
C PHE A 126 3.00 25.18 4.21
N LEU A 127 2.66 25.28 5.49
CA LEU A 127 1.27 25.22 5.96
C LEU A 127 0.46 26.48 5.61
N ARG A 128 1.10 27.65 5.45
CA ARG A 128 0.43 28.87 4.92
C ARG A 128 0.03 28.68 3.46
N HIS A 129 0.88 28.06 2.65
CA HIS A 129 0.59 27.80 1.24
C HIS A 129 -0.34 26.60 1.05
N HIS A 130 -0.26 25.61 1.94
CA HIS A 130 -1.03 24.37 1.89
C HIS A 130 -1.75 24.12 3.22
N PRO A 131 -2.92 24.77 3.47
CA PRO A 131 -3.62 24.67 4.76
C PRO A 131 -4.04 23.25 5.13
N VAL A 132 -4.29 22.40 4.14
CA VAL A 132 -4.59 20.97 4.35
C VAL A 132 -3.44 20.16 3.78
N VAL A 133 -2.89 19.27 4.61
CA VAL A 133 -1.76 18.42 4.25
C VAL A 133 -2.00 16.98 4.67
N PHE A 134 -1.27 16.07 4.04
CA PHE A 134 -1.18 14.67 4.45
C PHE A 134 0.21 14.37 5.02
N LEU A 135 0.21 13.85 6.23
CA LEU A 135 1.39 13.38 6.94
C LEU A 135 1.58 11.90 6.70
N LYS A 136 2.80 11.47 6.42
CA LYS A 136 3.10 10.07 6.11
C LYS A 136 4.38 9.61 6.79
N GLU A 137 4.37 8.35 7.21
CA GLU A 137 5.60 7.63 7.53
C GLU A 137 6.39 7.31 6.26
N SER A 138 7.71 7.31 6.35
CA SER A 138 8.58 7.08 5.18
C SER A 138 8.44 5.67 4.58
N GLU A 139 8.20 4.65 5.39
CA GLU A 139 8.26 3.24 4.97
C GLU A 139 6.96 2.45 5.19
N SER A 140 5.85 3.12 5.43
CA SER A 140 4.54 2.47 5.58
C SER A 140 3.88 2.18 4.22
N PHE A 141 3.00 1.16 4.17
CA PHE A 141 2.29 0.71 2.97
C PHE A 141 0.78 0.60 3.20
N GLY A 142 0.01 0.60 2.12
CA GLY A 142 -1.42 0.32 2.16
C GLY A 142 -2.26 1.35 2.89
N GLY A 143 -1.84 2.60 2.93
CA GLY A 143 -2.54 3.68 3.63
C GLY A 143 -2.33 3.72 5.14
N LEU A 144 -1.53 2.79 5.69
CA LEU A 144 -1.12 2.84 7.10
C LEU A 144 -0.17 4.04 7.31
N GLY A 145 -0.21 4.63 8.50
CA GLY A 145 0.65 5.77 8.85
C GLY A 145 0.37 7.03 8.03
N VAL A 146 -0.83 7.20 7.46
CA VAL A 146 -1.25 8.43 6.77
C VAL A 146 -2.24 9.17 7.66
N LYS A 147 -1.97 10.45 7.91
CA LYS A 147 -2.85 11.34 8.68
C LYS A 147 -3.14 12.61 7.89
N ARG A 148 -4.40 13.02 7.83
CA ARG A 148 -4.79 14.33 7.32
C ARG A 148 -4.65 15.35 8.45
N PHE A 149 -4.04 16.49 8.16
CA PHE A 149 -3.97 17.64 9.05
C PHE A 149 -4.52 18.88 8.36
N ASP A 150 -5.26 19.68 9.12
CA ASP A 150 -5.82 20.96 8.70
C ASP A 150 -5.26 22.03 9.64
N SER A 151 -4.55 23.00 9.09
CA SER A 151 -3.92 24.06 9.87
C SER A 151 -4.89 25.17 10.31
N ALA A 152 -6.17 25.09 9.89
CA ALA A 152 -7.19 26.02 10.37
C ALA A 152 -7.29 25.94 11.90
N GLY A 153 -7.04 27.04 12.58
CA GLY A 153 -7.00 27.11 14.06
C GLY A 153 -5.61 26.91 14.67
N THR A 154 -4.57 26.69 13.87
CA THR A 154 -3.17 26.73 14.33
C THR A 154 -2.59 28.12 14.09
N ASP A 155 -2.08 28.77 15.13
CA ASP A 155 -1.34 30.04 14.93
C ASP A 155 0.06 29.74 14.37
N LEU A 156 0.19 29.90 13.05
CA LEU A 156 1.43 29.69 12.32
C LEU A 156 2.48 30.78 12.52
N ASN A 157 2.14 31.86 13.25
CA ASN A 157 3.08 32.91 13.66
C ASN A 157 3.65 32.64 15.06
N ASP A 158 3.00 31.80 15.85
CA ASP A 158 3.54 31.28 17.10
C ASP A 158 4.59 30.21 16.83
N ARG A 159 5.87 30.58 16.87
CA ARG A 159 6.98 29.65 16.63
C ARG A 159 6.99 28.44 17.58
N GLU A 160 6.61 28.65 18.84
CA GLU A 160 6.55 27.56 19.81
C GLU A 160 5.38 26.58 19.53
N ALA A 161 4.26 27.09 19.00
CA ALA A 161 3.17 26.22 18.55
C ALA A 161 3.60 25.38 17.35
N VAL A 162 4.26 25.98 16.36
CA VAL A 162 4.77 25.26 15.18
C VAL A 162 5.84 24.23 15.58
N LYS A 163 6.73 24.59 16.52
CA LYS A 163 7.75 23.69 17.05
C LYS A 163 7.13 22.45 17.72
N ARG A 164 6.17 22.66 18.62
CA ARG A 164 5.43 21.55 19.28
C ARG A 164 4.74 20.66 18.25
N LEU A 165 4.14 21.25 17.22
CA LEU A 165 3.49 20.52 16.14
C LEU A 165 4.49 19.62 15.39
N ARG A 166 5.62 20.20 14.97
CA ARG A 166 6.70 19.50 14.27
C ARG A 166 7.27 18.37 15.12
N GLU A 167 7.62 18.64 16.39
CA GLU A 167 8.16 17.66 17.31
C GLU A 167 7.19 16.47 17.51
N ASN A 168 5.91 16.75 17.67
CA ASN A 168 4.89 15.71 17.77
C ASN A 168 4.85 14.82 16.52
N TRP A 169 4.92 15.40 15.32
CA TRP A 169 4.91 14.62 14.09
C TRP A 169 6.16 13.77 13.94
N VAL A 170 7.33 14.33 14.18
CA VAL A 170 8.62 13.62 14.12
C VAL A 170 8.67 12.47 15.14
N GLN A 171 8.24 12.69 16.38
CA GLN A 171 8.17 11.67 17.42
C GLN A 171 7.23 10.50 17.04
N ASN A 172 6.18 10.79 16.26
CA ASN A 172 5.26 9.75 15.73
C ASN A 172 5.70 9.16 14.38
N GLY A 173 6.92 9.45 13.90
CA GLY A 173 7.45 8.93 12.65
C GLY A 173 6.83 9.53 11.38
N LEU A 174 6.04 10.60 11.50
CA LEU A 174 5.38 11.28 10.39
C LEU A 174 6.35 12.30 9.78
N LEU A 175 7.23 11.84 8.93
CA LEU A 175 8.37 12.63 8.44
C LEU A 175 8.11 13.32 7.11
N LEU A 176 7.16 12.82 6.32
CA LEU A 176 6.77 13.39 5.02
C LEU A 176 5.47 14.19 5.17
N VAL A 177 5.49 15.46 4.80
CA VAL A 177 4.31 16.32 4.67
C VAL A 177 4.06 16.56 3.19
N GLU A 178 2.87 16.24 2.71
CA GLU A 178 2.46 16.48 1.31
C GLU A 178 1.23 17.39 1.27
N GLU A 179 1.13 18.25 0.28
CA GLU A 179 -0.08 19.01 0.03
C GLU A 179 -1.28 18.09 -0.25
N ALA A 180 -2.46 18.52 0.16
CA ALA A 180 -3.69 17.82 -0.19
C ALA A 180 -4.08 18.16 -1.63
N LEU A 181 -3.95 17.16 -2.51
CA LEU A 181 -4.36 17.33 -3.90
C LEU A 181 -5.88 17.45 -4.03
N GLN A 182 -6.31 18.39 -4.85
CA GLN A 182 -7.71 18.52 -5.23
C GLN A 182 -7.96 17.77 -6.54
N GLN A 183 -8.89 16.83 -6.50
CA GLN A 183 -9.25 16.04 -7.66
C GLN A 183 -10.09 16.85 -8.65
N HIS A 184 -9.83 16.68 -9.96
CA HIS A 184 -10.65 17.28 -11.02
C HIS A 184 -12.12 16.86 -10.87
N PRO A 185 -13.10 17.77 -11.10
CA PRO A 185 -14.52 17.47 -10.92
C PRO A 185 -15.02 16.22 -11.66
N GLU A 186 -14.59 16.01 -12.91
CA GLU A 186 -14.95 14.82 -13.69
C GLU A 186 -14.44 13.52 -13.06
N MET A 187 -13.23 13.54 -12.47
CA MET A 187 -12.69 12.40 -11.76
C MET A 187 -13.42 12.19 -10.42
N SER A 188 -13.80 13.29 -9.76
CA SER A 188 -14.61 13.24 -8.52
C SER A 188 -15.99 12.64 -8.73
N ALA A 189 -16.55 12.75 -9.94
CA ALA A 189 -17.83 12.13 -10.28
C ALA A 189 -17.78 10.60 -10.24
N LEU A 190 -16.61 9.99 -10.44
CA LEU A 190 -16.42 8.54 -10.32
C LEU A 190 -16.39 8.11 -8.84
N TYR A 191 -15.62 8.81 -8.02
CA TYR A 191 -15.56 8.61 -6.58
C TYR A 191 -15.03 9.86 -5.87
N PRO A 192 -15.87 10.55 -5.07
CA PRO A 192 -15.52 11.84 -4.49
C PRO A 192 -14.69 11.76 -3.20
N TYR A 193 -14.62 10.60 -2.55
CA TYR A 193 -14.04 10.47 -1.21
C TYR A 193 -12.54 10.14 -1.18
N SER A 194 -11.94 9.85 -2.33
CA SER A 194 -10.50 9.66 -2.48
C SER A 194 -10.05 10.03 -3.88
N LEU A 195 -8.74 10.28 -4.06
CA LEU A 195 -8.17 10.47 -5.38
C LEU A 195 -8.32 9.20 -6.22
N ASN A 196 -8.95 9.34 -7.38
CA ASN A 196 -8.94 8.30 -8.39
C ASN A 196 -7.57 8.28 -9.07
N THR A 197 -6.96 7.13 -9.18
CA THR A 197 -5.61 6.96 -9.70
C THR A 197 -5.58 6.03 -10.92
N LEU A 198 -4.72 6.35 -11.88
CA LEU A 198 -4.37 5.45 -12.97
C LEU A 198 -3.05 4.77 -12.64
N ARG A 199 -3.01 3.45 -12.72
CA ARG A 199 -1.75 2.71 -12.59
C ARG A 199 -1.27 2.32 -13.97
N VAL A 200 -0.12 2.87 -14.36
CA VAL A 200 0.56 2.52 -15.61
C VAL A 200 1.68 1.54 -15.29
N CYS A 201 1.67 0.38 -15.94
CA CYS A 201 2.75 -0.60 -15.87
C CYS A 201 3.53 -0.54 -17.18
N THR A 202 4.84 -0.38 -17.09
CA THR A 202 5.77 -0.44 -18.22
C THR A 202 6.65 -1.67 -18.09
N LEU A 203 6.97 -2.32 -19.21
CA LEU A 203 7.85 -3.49 -19.30
C LEU A 203 9.07 -3.14 -20.13
#